data_965595d2848b1de02be9f1ab0774a390
#
_entry.id   965595d2848b1de02be9f1ab0774a390
#
_cell.length_a   1.000
_cell.length_b   1.000
_cell.length_c   1.000
_cell.angle_alpha   90.00
_cell.angle_beta   90.00
_cell.angle_gamma   90.00
#
_symmetry.space_group_name_H-M   'P 1'
#
loop_
_entity.id
_entity.type
_entity.pdbx_description
1 polymer ?
#
loop_
_entity_poly.entity_id
_entity_poly.type
_entity_poly.pdbx_seq_one_letter_code
_entity_poly.pdbx_strand_id
1 'polypeptide(L)'
;MDNWIDASVKQKSELRASLVKANMPIMSAWIKAKQKAVPMSADLTGLDQLVLVTAAGPDGTDWDWGTWANARLIKADGSSVWLDELDPDYWVSGSGSIRKNTDLYGNPLLIGGKKYDHSVLCHANGVMVYNINKEYVRFEAEVGLADQSTVGSVFFRIMNVFPKEEAARLLAAYPKELGALNANIDGLENWLTASDASAERDIVLNLASRLKDAAYVKNAVKQIETEKDIDTQIREYLKLYEKTQRICNLQSDLSWLNMEAIRLAFNDMKKLKGFDATKYQPVLDELEQQVKKGFDGIYNGDEAALVNAEKAIANKRTILLANPFLDGDKVLAARFKLGVNAHKAMAPDLGTQGNNWSNQESARRMGFDADIVELSNLRGED
;
A
#
# COMPACT_ATOMS: atom_id res chain seq x y z
N MET A 1 -12.40 16.14 -10.67
CA MET A 1 -11.63 15.37 -9.66
C MET A 1 -12.11 13.93 -9.51
N ASP A 2 -13.42 13.65 -9.65
CA ASP A 2 -13.96 12.29 -9.40
C ASP A 2 -13.66 11.23 -10.47
N ASN A 3 -13.08 11.62 -11.62
CA ASN A 3 -12.90 10.70 -12.75
C ASN A 3 -11.93 9.52 -12.49
N TRP A 4 -10.87 9.72 -11.70
CA TRP A 4 -9.91 8.65 -11.40
C TRP A 4 -10.44 7.69 -10.32
N ILE A 5 -11.21 8.19 -9.35
CA ILE A 5 -11.86 7.37 -8.32
C ILE A 5 -12.87 6.44 -8.98
N ASP A 6 -13.73 6.97 -9.86
CA ASP A 6 -14.69 6.16 -10.60
C ASP A 6 -14.02 5.12 -11.50
N ALA A 7 -12.93 5.49 -12.16
CA ALA A 7 -12.14 4.56 -12.96
C ALA A 7 -11.54 3.43 -12.10
N SER A 8 -11.01 3.76 -10.92
CA SER A 8 -10.43 2.77 -9.99
C SER A 8 -11.49 1.81 -9.45
N VAL A 9 -12.65 2.33 -9.03
CA VAL A 9 -13.79 1.50 -8.58
C VAL A 9 -14.25 0.56 -9.69
N LYS A 10 -14.39 1.07 -10.92
CA LYS A 10 -14.78 0.25 -12.09
C LYS A 10 -13.77 -0.86 -12.36
N GLN A 11 -12.46 -0.56 -12.35
CA GLN A 11 -11.42 -1.56 -12.57
C GLN A 11 -11.41 -2.64 -11.50
N LYS A 12 -11.58 -2.26 -10.23
CA LYS A 12 -11.71 -3.23 -9.13
C LYS A 12 -12.96 -4.09 -9.27
N SER A 13 -14.09 -3.49 -9.69
CA SER A 13 -15.34 -4.21 -9.95
C SER A 13 -15.18 -5.22 -11.08
N GLU A 14 -14.52 -4.84 -12.17
CA GLU A 14 -14.21 -5.74 -13.29
C GLU A 14 -13.30 -6.89 -12.84
N LEU A 15 -12.28 -6.62 -12.03
CA LEU A 15 -11.41 -7.64 -11.47
C LEU A 15 -12.21 -8.62 -10.60
N ARG A 16 -13.06 -8.13 -9.70
CA ARG A 16 -13.93 -9.01 -8.89
C ARG A 16 -14.88 -9.85 -9.75
N ALA A 17 -15.48 -9.25 -10.78
CA ALA A 17 -16.34 -9.98 -11.70
C ALA A 17 -15.59 -11.09 -12.44
N SER A 18 -14.34 -10.85 -12.85
CA SER A 18 -13.47 -11.87 -13.42
C SER A 18 -13.15 -12.99 -12.44
N LEU A 19 -12.85 -12.64 -11.16
CA LEU A 19 -12.61 -13.59 -10.09
C LEU A 19 -13.87 -14.44 -9.78
N VAL A 20 -15.05 -13.82 -9.80
CA VAL A 20 -16.34 -14.51 -9.57
C VAL A 20 -16.71 -15.39 -10.76
N LYS A 21 -16.46 -14.96 -12.00
CA LYS A 21 -16.67 -15.81 -13.21
C LYS A 21 -15.77 -17.05 -13.20
N ALA A 22 -14.62 -16.96 -12.59
CA ALA A 22 -13.77 -18.10 -12.34
C ALA A 22 -14.40 -19.14 -11.40
N ASN A 23 -15.55 -18.84 -10.86
CA ASN A 23 -16.56 -19.68 -10.23
C ASN A 23 -16.10 -20.56 -9.09
N MET A 24 -15.34 -20.03 -8.12
CA MET A 24 -15.33 -20.68 -6.81
C MET A 24 -14.48 -19.98 -5.76
N PRO A 25 -15.06 -19.38 -4.78
CA PRO A 25 -14.47 -19.50 -3.44
C PRO A 25 -15.31 -20.47 -2.61
N ILE A 26 -14.85 -21.68 -2.40
CA ILE A 26 -15.19 -22.37 -1.18
C ILE A 26 -14.25 -21.81 -0.14
N MET A 27 -14.78 -21.00 0.75
CA MET A 27 -14.01 -20.35 1.80
C MET A 27 -14.29 -21.07 3.11
N SER A 28 -13.26 -21.55 3.79
CA SER A 28 -13.39 -22.03 5.15
C SER A 28 -13.67 -20.88 6.11
N ALA A 29 -14.18 -21.19 7.27
CA ALA A 29 -14.12 -20.28 8.38
C ALA A 29 -12.65 -19.99 8.74
N TRP A 30 -12.38 -18.81 9.30
CA TRP A 30 -11.10 -18.43 9.86
C TRP A 30 -10.67 -19.41 10.95
N ILE A 31 -9.49 -20.02 10.80
CA ILE A 31 -8.98 -21.06 11.70
C ILE A 31 -7.78 -20.51 12.46
N LYS A 32 -7.84 -20.65 13.78
CA LYS A 32 -6.73 -20.28 14.67
C LYS A 32 -5.83 -21.47 14.97
N ALA A 33 -4.60 -21.18 15.38
CA ALA A 33 -3.70 -22.18 15.91
C ALA A 33 -4.34 -23.06 16.99
N LYS A 34 -3.98 -24.34 17.05
CA LYS A 34 -4.48 -25.38 17.99
C LYS A 34 -5.93 -25.82 17.78
N GLN A 35 -6.64 -25.29 16.80
CA GLN A 35 -7.96 -25.79 16.44
C GLN A 35 -7.86 -27.10 15.65
N LYS A 36 -8.93 -27.90 15.70
CA LYS A 36 -9.06 -29.10 14.87
C LYS A 36 -9.20 -28.70 13.40
N ALA A 37 -8.72 -29.55 12.51
CA ALA A 37 -8.92 -29.37 11.09
C ALA A 37 -10.40 -29.36 10.69
N VAL A 38 -10.73 -28.58 9.67
CA VAL A 38 -12.07 -28.40 9.12
C VAL A 38 -12.11 -28.99 7.71
N PRO A 39 -13.13 -29.82 7.38
CA PRO A 39 -13.25 -30.38 6.05
C PRO A 39 -13.62 -29.29 5.03
N MET A 40 -13.02 -29.37 3.84
CA MET A 40 -13.34 -28.55 2.68
C MET A 40 -13.49 -29.45 1.45
N SER A 41 -14.42 -29.11 0.55
CA SER A 41 -14.53 -29.77 -0.74
C SER A 41 -14.98 -28.79 -1.83
N ALA A 42 -14.64 -29.11 -3.07
CA ALA A 42 -15.01 -28.33 -4.23
C ALA A 42 -15.38 -29.24 -5.41
N ASP A 43 -16.42 -28.85 -6.16
CA ASP A 43 -16.70 -29.40 -7.49
C ASP A 43 -15.68 -28.84 -8.48
N LEU A 44 -14.97 -29.71 -9.17
CA LEU A 44 -13.95 -29.36 -10.16
C LEU A 44 -14.39 -29.73 -11.58
N THR A 45 -15.63 -30.16 -11.78
CA THR A 45 -16.12 -30.63 -13.09
C THR A 45 -15.89 -29.58 -14.18
N GLY A 46 -15.11 -29.93 -15.17
CA GLY A 46 -14.83 -29.09 -16.34
C GLY A 46 -13.82 -27.96 -16.08
N LEU A 47 -13.17 -27.93 -14.92
CA LEU A 47 -12.16 -26.93 -14.60
C LEU A 47 -10.77 -27.31 -15.10
N ASP A 48 -10.03 -26.32 -15.59
CA ASP A 48 -8.64 -26.49 -16.05
C ASP A 48 -7.63 -26.36 -14.90
N GLN A 49 -7.96 -25.60 -13.86
CA GLN A 49 -7.05 -25.31 -12.73
C GLN A 49 -7.74 -25.50 -11.37
N LEU A 50 -6.96 -25.91 -10.39
CA LEU A 50 -7.24 -25.82 -8.97
C LEU A 50 -6.27 -24.83 -8.34
N VAL A 51 -6.79 -23.81 -7.67
CA VAL A 51 -5.99 -22.82 -6.92
C VAL A 51 -6.30 -22.90 -5.44
N LEU A 52 -5.29 -23.19 -4.64
CA LEU A 52 -5.37 -23.27 -3.18
C LEU A 52 -4.70 -22.05 -2.55
N VAL A 53 -5.47 -21.32 -1.76
CA VAL A 53 -5.04 -20.07 -1.13
C VAL A 53 -4.98 -20.24 0.38
N THR A 54 -3.86 -19.86 0.98
CA THR A 54 -3.64 -19.78 2.43
C THR A 54 -3.36 -18.31 2.78
N ALA A 55 -4.38 -17.59 3.26
CA ALA A 55 -4.29 -16.16 3.55
C ALA A 55 -4.17 -15.91 5.05
N ALA A 56 -3.38 -14.90 5.44
CA ALA A 56 -3.25 -14.49 6.82
C ALA A 56 -4.58 -13.99 7.39
N GLY A 57 -4.79 -14.22 8.67
CA GLY A 57 -5.88 -13.63 9.44
C GLY A 57 -5.58 -12.19 9.87
N PRO A 58 -6.47 -11.58 10.66
CA PRO A 58 -6.32 -10.18 11.10
C PRO A 58 -5.19 -9.97 12.12
N ASP A 59 -4.57 -11.03 12.62
CA ASP A 59 -3.46 -11.02 13.56
C ASP A 59 -2.07 -11.02 12.88
N GLY A 60 -2.02 -10.92 11.56
CA GLY A 60 -0.79 -10.86 10.78
C GLY A 60 -0.40 -12.21 10.20
N THR A 61 0.89 -12.40 9.90
CA THR A 61 1.41 -13.61 9.25
C THR A 61 2.23 -14.51 10.17
N ASP A 62 2.41 -14.13 11.42
CA ASP A 62 3.28 -14.84 12.35
C ASP A 62 2.73 -16.24 12.69
N TRP A 63 3.53 -17.28 12.41
CA TRP A 63 3.15 -18.68 12.63
C TRP A 63 2.00 -19.22 11.79
N ASP A 64 1.65 -18.59 10.70
CA ASP A 64 0.54 -18.94 9.83
C ASP A 64 0.87 -20.12 8.89
N TRP A 65 1.24 -21.24 9.47
CA TRP A 65 1.57 -22.47 8.72
C TRP A 65 0.31 -23.25 8.39
N GLY A 66 -0.40 -22.74 7.37
CA GLY A 66 -1.62 -23.34 6.87
C GLY A 66 -1.37 -24.67 6.16
N THR A 67 -2.18 -25.65 6.48
CA THR A 67 -2.02 -27.03 5.99
C THR A 67 -3.28 -27.51 5.31
N TRP A 68 -3.11 -28.10 4.14
CA TRP A 68 -4.09 -28.87 3.37
C TRP A 68 -3.81 -30.36 3.63
N ALA A 69 -4.47 -30.92 4.64
CA ALA A 69 -4.30 -32.31 5.06
C ALA A 69 -5.32 -33.21 4.35
N ASN A 70 -4.98 -34.47 4.12
CA ASN A 70 -5.78 -35.44 3.35
C ASN A 70 -6.30 -34.85 2.03
N ALA A 71 -5.52 -33.94 1.44
CA ALA A 71 -5.89 -33.27 0.20
C ALA A 71 -5.77 -34.22 -0.99
N ARG A 72 -6.87 -34.37 -1.75
CA ARG A 72 -6.93 -35.28 -2.89
C ARG A 72 -7.81 -34.76 -4.01
N LEU A 73 -7.41 -35.11 -5.21
CA LEU A 73 -8.16 -34.90 -6.45
C LEU A 73 -8.85 -36.20 -6.84
N ILE A 74 -10.14 -36.13 -7.16
CA ILE A 74 -11.00 -37.30 -7.42
C ILE A 74 -11.52 -37.22 -8.87
N LYS A 75 -11.34 -38.32 -9.65
CA LYS A 75 -11.85 -38.48 -11.01
C LYS A 75 -13.29 -38.96 -11.04
N ALA A 76 -13.93 -38.89 -12.20
CA ALA A 76 -15.32 -39.30 -12.39
C ALA A 76 -15.54 -40.80 -12.14
N ASP A 77 -14.52 -41.63 -12.30
CA ASP A 77 -14.57 -43.08 -12.01
C ASP A 77 -14.36 -43.41 -10.52
N GLY A 78 -14.17 -42.39 -9.68
CA GLY A 78 -13.91 -42.54 -8.24
C GLY A 78 -12.45 -42.77 -7.87
N SER A 79 -11.54 -42.92 -8.83
CA SER A 79 -10.10 -42.96 -8.53
C SER A 79 -9.63 -41.60 -8.02
N SER A 80 -8.58 -41.59 -7.23
CA SER A 80 -8.06 -40.36 -6.65
C SER A 80 -6.53 -40.37 -6.59
N VAL A 81 -5.97 -39.16 -6.56
CA VAL A 81 -4.54 -38.90 -6.33
C VAL A 81 -4.40 -37.95 -5.15
N TRP A 82 -3.43 -38.22 -4.29
CA TRP A 82 -3.10 -37.34 -3.18
C TRP A 82 -2.35 -36.10 -3.70
N LEU A 83 -2.66 -34.93 -3.13
CA LEU A 83 -2.07 -33.68 -3.59
C LEU A 83 -0.55 -33.61 -3.31
N ASP A 84 -0.08 -34.29 -2.26
CA ASP A 84 1.34 -34.38 -1.94
C ASP A 84 2.15 -35.26 -2.93
N GLU A 85 1.47 -36.07 -3.75
CA GLU A 85 2.07 -36.81 -4.85
C GLU A 85 2.29 -35.95 -6.10
N LEU A 86 1.68 -34.76 -6.16
CA LEU A 86 1.75 -33.82 -7.26
C LEU A 86 2.62 -32.62 -6.88
N ASP A 87 3.30 -32.04 -7.87
CA ASP A 87 3.94 -30.73 -7.72
C ASP A 87 3.03 -29.65 -8.26
N PRO A 88 2.84 -28.51 -7.58
CA PRO A 88 2.08 -27.40 -8.14
C PRO A 88 2.83 -26.77 -9.32
N ASP A 89 2.11 -26.43 -10.37
CA ASP A 89 2.66 -25.75 -11.55
C ASP A 89 3.18 -24.34 -11.20
N TYR A 90 2.57 -23.73 -10.19
CA TYR A 90 3.00 -22.45 -9.63
C TYR A 90 2.70 -22.42 -8.13
N TRP A 91 3.60 -21.84 -7.36
CA TRP A 91 3.36 -21.61 -5.95
C TRP A 91 4.10 -20.38 -5.41
N VAL A 92 3.54 -19.81 -4.37
CA VAL A 92 4.16 -18.81 -3.51
C VAL A 92 3.88 -19.20 -2.06
N SER A 93 4.85 -19.01 -1.18
CA SER A 93 4.70 -19.15 0.27
C SER A 93 5.16 -17.86 0.94
N GLY A 94 4.42 -17.37 1.89
CA GLY A 94 4.75 -16.16 2.64
C GLY A 94 6.07 -16.29 3.44
N SER A 95 6.46 -17.52 3.75
CA SER A 95 7.75 -17.83 4.37
C SER A 95 8.21 -19.24 3.97
N GLY A 96 9.49 -19.38 3.66
CA GLY A 96 10.08 -20.67 3.29
C GLY A 96 9.49 -21.27 2.01
N SER A 97 9.42 -22.60 1.94
CA SER A 97 8.86 -23.36 0.82
C SER A 97 7.67 -24.20 1.28
N ILE A 98 6.84 -24.63 0.32
CA ILE A 98 5.82 -25.66 0.59
C ILE A 98 6.49 -26.92 1.12
N ARG A 99 5.78 -27.65 1.99
CA ARG A 99 6.25 -28.93 2.54
C ARG A 99 5.18 -30.00 2.37
N LYS A 100 5.64 -31.21 2.09
CA LYS A 100 4.77 -32.37 1.91
C LYS A 100 4.98 -33.32 3.09
N ASN A 101 3.89 -33.74 3.73
CA ASN A 101 3.82 -34.79 4.74
C ASN A 101 4.61 -34.55 6.03
N THR A 102 5.17 -33.36 6.19
CA THR A 102 5.95 -32.99 7.38
C THR A 102 5.61 -31.60 7.86
N ASP A 103 5.94 -31.34 9.12
CA ASP A 103 5.95 -30.01 9.68
C ASP A 103 7.20 -29.21 9.23
N LEU A 104 7.40 -28.02 9.80
CA LEU A 104 8.57 -27.17 9.54
C LEU A 104 9.91 -27.82 9.83
N TYR A 105 9.93 -28.73 10.80
CA TYR A 105 11.14 -29.34 11.34
C TYR A 105 11.38 -30.74 10.77
N GLY A 106 10.52 -31.21 9.85
CA GLY A 106 10.61 -32.53 9.26
C GLY A 106 9.95 -33.63 10.10
N ASN A 107 9.21 -33.26 11.16
CA ASN A 107 8.47 -34.25 11.96
C ASN A 107 7.10 -34.55 11.29
N PRO A 108 6.42 -35.64 11.73
CA PRO A 108 5.05 -35.90 11.27
C PRO A 108 4.12 -34.74 11.48
N LEU A 109 3.31 -34.43 10.47
CA LEU A 109 2.36 -33.32 10.55
C LEU A 109 1.22 -33.64 11.52
N LEU A 110 0.93 -32.69 12.39
CA LEU A 110 -0.18 -32.72 13.32
C LEU A 110 -1.03 -31.46 13.17
N ILE A 111 -2.37 -31.61 13.23
CA ILE A 111 -3.35 -30.51 13.36
C ILE A 111 -4.30 -30.84 14.48
N GLY A 112 -4.33 -30.01 15.53
CA GLY A 112 -5.18 -30.23 16.69
C GLY A 112 -4.93 -31.58 17.36
N GLY A 113 -3.70 -32.05 17.38
CA GLY A 113 -3.27 -33.34 17.94
C GLY A 113 -3.50 -34.57 17.05
N LYS A 114 -4.17 -34.44 15.90
CA LYS A 114 -4.39 -35.52 14.94
C LYS A 114 -3.23 -35.56 13.92
N LYS A 115 -2.62 -36.75 13.76
CA LYS A 115 -1.59 -37.00 12.74
C LYS A 115 -2.23 -37.14 11.36
N TYR A 116 -1.54 -36.59 10.34
CA TYR A 116 -1.88 -36.72 8.93
C TYR A 116 -0.70 -37.24 8.14
N ASP A 117 -0.93 -38.32 7.38
CA ASP A 117 0.11 -38.96 6.57
C ASP A 117 0.20 -38.32 5.17
N HIS A 118 -0.87 -37.64 4.71
CA HIS A 118 -0.92 -36.88 3.48
C HIS A 118 -1.20 -35.40 3.78
N SER A 119 -0.32 -34.53 3.34
CA SER A 119 -0.50 -33.09 3.57
C SER A 119 0.37 -32.22 2.68
N VAL A 120 -0.10 -31.02 2.39
CA VAL A 120 0.70 -29.95 1.81
C VAL A 120 0.59 -28.74 2.72
N LEU A 121 1.72 -28.26 3.23
CA LEU A 121 1.84 -27.13 4.14
C LEU A 121 2.39 -25.93 3.37
N CYS A 122 1.73 -24.78 3.51
CA CYS A 122 2.11 -23.52 2.89
C CYS A 122 1.89 -22.37 3.88
N HIS A 123 2.91 -21.54 4.09
CA HIS A 123 2.79 -20.38 4.98
C HIS A 123 1.94 -19.28 4.35
N ALA A 124 1.09 -18.64 5.13
CA ALA A 124 0.36 -17.45 4.66
C ALA A 124 1.33 -16.24 4.52
N ASN A 125 1.21 -15.40 3.49
CA ASN A 125 0.25 -15.53 2.42
C ASN A 125 0.79 -16.48 1.34
N GLY A 126 0.08 -17.55 1.08
CA GLY A 126 0.51 -18.59 0.17
C GLY A 126 -0.53 -18.92 -0.90
N VAL A 127 -0.07 -19.35 -2.06
CA VAL A 127 -0.89 -19.87 -3.15
C VAL A 127 -0.22 -21.08 -3.78
N MET A 128 -1.01 -22.06 -4.17
CA MET A 128 -0.59 -23.20 -4.98
C MET A 128 -1.57 -23.37 -6.13
N VAL A 129 -1.05 -23.50 -7.35
CA VAL A 129 -1.82 -23.68 -8.58
C VAL A 129 -1.49 -25.06 -9.18
N TYR A 130 -2.51 -25.84 -9.47
CA TYR A 130 -2.40 -27.13 -10.13
C TYR A 130 -3.20 -27.09 -11.44
N ASN A 131 -2.57 -27.38 -12.56
CA ASN A 131 -3.24 -27.57 -13.84
C ASN A 131 -3.88 -28.96 -13.85
N ILE A 132 -5.19 -29.03 -13.71
CA ILE A 132 -5.95 -30.27 -13.60
C ILE A 132 -6.60 -30.71 -14.92
N ASN A 133 -6.54 -29.85 -15.95
CA ASN A 133 -6.91 -30.17 -17.34
C ASN A 133 -8.27 -30.89 -17.50
N LYS A 134 -9.25 -30.56 -16.67
CA LYS A 134 -10.59 -31.18 -16.64
C LYS A 134 -10.60 -32.68 -16.30
N GLU A 135 -9.51 -33.22 -15.78
CA GLU A 135 -9.43 -34.65 -15.46
C GLU A 135 -10.15 -35.05 -14.18
N TYR A 136 -10.40 -34.10 -13.30
CA TYR A 136 -10.93 -34.32 -11.96
C TYR A 136 -12.31 -33.66 -11.81
N VAL A 137 -13.18 -34.31 -11.03
CA VAL A 137 -14.54 -33.81 -10.76
C VAL A 137 -14.69 -33.25 -9.36
N ARG A 138 -13.77 -33.56 -8.43
CA ARG A 138 -13.87 -33.09 -7.04
C ARG A 138 -12.50 -32.97 -6.39
N PHE A 139 -12.36 -31.98 -5.54
CA PHE A 139 -11.30 -31.82 -4.57
C PHE A 139 -11.82 -31.98 -3.17
N GLU A 140 -11.10 -32.65 -2.29
CA GLU A 140 -11.39 -32.79 -0.87
C GLU A 140 -10.11 -32.57 -0.05
N ALA A 141 -10.25 -31.89 1.12
CA ALA A 141 -9.16 -31.71 2.09
C ALA A 141 -9.71 -31.49 3.49
N GLU A 142 -8.88 -31.67 4.50
CA GLU A 142 -9.05 -31.14 5.85
C GLU A 142 -8.04 -29.99 6.04
N VAL A 143 -8.48 -28.79 6.43
CA VAL A 143 -7.58 -27.63 6.55
C VAL A 143 -7.43 -27.15 7.99
N GLY A 144 -6.23 -26.72 8.33
CA GLY A 144 -5.92 -26.21 9.66
C GLY A 144 -4.49 -25.70 9.76
N LEU A 145 -4.12 -25.14 10.91
CA LEU A 145 -2.73 -24.79 11.18
C LEU A 145 -2.00 -25.99 11.76
N ALA A 146 -0.79 -26.21 11.30
CA ALA A 146 0.09 -27.25 11.88
C ALA A 146 0.35 -26.96 13.38
N ASP A 147 0.45 -28.01 14.21
CA ASP A 147 0.51 -27.87 15.67
C ASP A 147 1.75 -27.13 16.22
N GLN A 148 2.80 -26.99 15.43
CA GLN A 148 3.92 -26.11 15.77
C GLN A 148 3.56 -24.63 15.73
N SER A 149 2.49 -24.23 15.03
CA SER A 149 1.94 -22.89 15.12
C SER A 149 1.40 -22.65 16.52
N THR A 150 2.11 -21.81 17.29
CA THR A 150 1.73 -21.50 18.68
C THR A 150 0.69 -20.40 18.76
N VAL A 151 0.71 -19.51 17.78
CA VAL A 151 -0.22 -18.41 17.54
C VAL A 151 -0.52 -18.38 16.04
N GLY A 152 -1.33 -17.46 15.59
CA GLY A 152 -1.65 -17.27 14.19
C GLY A 152 -3.07 -17.68 13.83
N SER A 153 -3.52 -17.19 12.70
CA SER A 153 -4.84 -17.48 12.14
C SER A 153 -4.85 -17.37 10.62
N VAL A 154 -5.56 -18.28 9.95
CA VAL A 154 -5.50 -18.46 8.51
C VAL A 154 -6.89 -18.59 7.91
N PHE A 155 -7.09 -17.96 6.75
CA PHE A 155 -8.19 -18.23 5.83
C PHE A 155 -7.74 -19.16 4.71
N PHE A 156 -8.46 -20.24 4.49
CA PHE A 156 -8.27 -21.13 3.36
C PHE A 156 -9.32 -20.88 2.29
N ARG A 157 -8.88 -20.85 1.01
CA ARG A 157 -9.78 -20.67 -0.14
C ARG A 157 -9.43 -21.66 -1.25
N ILE A 158 -10.44 -22.24 -1.87
CA ILE A 158 -10.31 -23.05 -3.08
C ILE A 158 -10.86 -22.22 -4.23
N MET A 159 -10.10 -22.10 -5.31
CA MET A 159 -10.50 -21.33 -6.49
C MET A 159 -10.15 -22.12 -7.76
N ASN A 160 -10.82 -21.82 -8.87
CA ASN A 160 -10.63 -22.55 -10.12
C ASN A 160 -9.71 -21.85 -11.13
N VAL A 161 -9.40 -20.58 -10.92
CA VAL A 161 -8.53 -19.78 -11.79
C VAL A 161 -7.67 -18.87 -10.94
N PHE A 162 -6.41 -18.79 -11.32
CA PHE A 162 -5.54 -17.69 -10.87
C PHE A 162 -5.45 -16.67 -12.02
N PRO A 163 -6.29 -15.65 -12.07
CA PRO A 163 -6.39 -14.74 -13.20
C PRO A 163 -5.24 -13.73 -13.20
N LYS A 164 -4.01 -14.26 -13.22
CA LYS A 164 -2.77 -13.51 -13.10
C LYS A 164 -2.65 -12.43 -14.17
N GLU A 165 -2.91 -12.76 -15.41
CA GLU A 165 -2.75 -11.83 -16.53
C GLU A 165 -3.79 -10.72 -16.52
N GLU A 166 -5.05 -11.08 -16.29
CA GLU A 166 -6.15 -10.10 -16.23
C GLU A 166 -6.03 -9.21 -15.00
N ALA A 167 -5.70 -9.78 -13.84
CA ALA A 167 -5.46 -9.01 -12.62
C ALA A 167 -4.24 -8.08 -12.77
N ALA A 168 -3.16 -8.53 -13.43
CA ALA A 168 -2.00 -7.69 -13.72
C ALA A 168 -2.39 -6.52 -14.63
N ARG A 169 -3.20 -6.77 -15.67
CA ARG A 169 -3.71 -5.71 -16.55
C ARG A 169 -4.55 -4.69 -15.82
N LEU A 170 -5.48 -5.14 -14.98
CA LEU A 170 -6.36 -4.27 -14.22
C LEU A 170 -5.59 -3.47 -13.17
N LEU A 171 -4.67 -4.08 -12.45
CA LEU A 171 -3.83 -3.40 -11.46
C LEU A 171 -2.85 -2.40 -12.08
N ALA A 172 -2.30 -2.72 -13.26
CA ALA A 172 -1.42 -1.80 -13.99
C ALA A 172 -2.14 -0.52 -14.46
N ALA A 173 -3.46 -0.58 -14.61
CA ALA A 173 -4.29 0.56 -14.98
C ALA A 173 -4.68 1.45 -13.77
N TYR A 174 -4.36 1.05 -12.54
CA TYR A 174 -4.60 1.88 -11.35
C TYR A 174 -3.77 3.15 -11.40
N PRO A 175 -4.31 4.26 -10.89
CA PRO A 175 -3.59 5.52 -10.85
C PRO A 175 -2.25 5.41 -10.14
N LYS A 176 -1.23 6.11 -10.66
CA LYS A 176 0.12 6.11 -10.08
C LYS A 176 0.17 6.64 -8.65
N GLU A 177 -0.79 7.47 -8.28
CA GLU A 177 -1.00 8.01 -6.95
C GLU A 177 -1.19 6.89 -5.90
N LEU A 178 -1.71 5.76 -6.33
CA LEU A 178 -1.92 4.57 -5.50
C LEU A 178 -0.75 3.57 -5.59
N GLY A 179 0.47 4.06 -5.68
CA GLY A 179 1.70 3.29 -5.96
C GLY A 179 1.87 1.95 -5.20
N ALA A 180 1.19 1.76 -4.07
CA ALA A 180 1.17 0.48 -3.36
C ALA A 180 0.39 -0.62 -4.13
N LEU A 181 -0.49 -0.24 -5.07
CA LEU A 181 -1.21 -1.18 -5.94
C LEU A 181 -0.42 -1.57 -7.19
N ASN A 182 0.71 -0.91 -7.47
CA ASN A 182 1.68 -1.35 -8.49
C ASN A 182 2.47 -2.58 -8.05
N ALA A 183 1.95 -3.34 -7.13
CA ALA A 183 2.58 -4.51 -6.60
C ALA A 183 2.57 -5.64 -7.62
N ASN A 184 3.58 -6.49 -7.55
CA ASN A 184 3.69 -7.67 -8.39
C ASN A 184 2.51 -8.62 -8.12
N ILE A 185 1.70 -8.89 -9.14
CA ILE A 185 0.55 -9.81 -9.03
C ILE A 185 0.98 -11.27 -8.79
N ASP A 186 2.26 -11.57 -8.94
CA ASP A 186 2.80 -12.89 -8.59
C ASP A 186 2.70 -13.18 -7.09
N GLY A 187 2.60 -12.15 -6.26
CA GLY A 187 2.35 -12.28 -4.84
C GLY A 187 0.87 -12.48 -4.52
N LEU A 188 0.58 -13.44 -3.65
CA LEU A 188 -0.79 -13.70 -3.18
C LEU A 188 -1.45 -12.49 -2.57
N GLU A 189 -0.70 -11.71 -1.83
CA GLU A 189 -1.15 -10.50 -1.15
C GLU A 189 -1.83 -9.53 -2.12
N ASN A 190 -1.19 -9.31 -3.26
CA ASN A 190 -1.71 -8.44 -4.31
C ASN A 190 -2.99 -8.98 -4.95
N TRP A 191 -3.06 -10.29 -5.09
CA TRP A 191 -4.23 -10.94 -5.67
C TRP A 191 -5.43 -10.90 -4.71
N LEU A 192 -5.22 -11.12 -3.42
CA LEU A 192 -6.26 -11.04 -2.39
C LEU A 192 -6.77 -9.59 -2.23
N THR A 193 -5.87 -8.64 -2.13
CA THR A 193 -6.22 -7.22 -2.00
C THR A 193 -6.90 -6.65 -3.25
N ALA A 194 -6.66 -7.25 -4.43
CA ALA A 194 -7.37 -6.89 -5.64
C ALA A 194 -8.86 -7.25 -5.61
N SER A 195 -9.29 -8.21 -4.78
CA SER A 195 -10.68 -8.67 -4.71
C SER A 195 -11.54 -7.96 -3.66
N ASP A 196 -10.93 -7.19 -2.75
CA ASP A 196 -11.60 -6.47 -1.66
C ASP A 196 -11.08 -5.03 -1.54
N ALA A 197 -11.43 -4.33 -0.49
CA ALA A 197 -11.02 -2.95 -0.23
C ALA A 197 -9.80 -2.84 0.70
N SER A 198 -9.11 -3.94 1.00
CA SER A 198 -8.02 -3.94 1.99
C SER A 198 -6.80 -3.15 1.51
N ALA A 199 -6.49 -3.19 0.21
CA ALA A 199 -5.38 -2.42 -0.35
C ALA A 199 -5.59 -0.91 -0.21
N GLU A 200 -6.78 -0.43 -0.51
CA GLU A 200 -7.15 0.98 -0.40
C GLU A 200 -7.14 1.44 1.07
N ARG A 201 -7.65 0.59 1.98
CA ARG A 201 -7.55 0.82 3.42
C ARG A 201 -6.10 0.97 3.89
N ASP A 202 -5.25 0.04 3.50
CA ASP A 202 -3.86 -0.02 3.96
C ASP A 202 -3.03 1.16 3.42
N ILE A 203 -3.30 1.60 2.19
CA ILE A 203 -2.70 2.82 1.63
C ILE A 203 -3.08 4.05 2.46
N VAL A 204 -4.36 4.18 2.83
CA VAL A 204 -4.83 5.28 3.67
C VAL A 204 -4.15 5.25 5.04
N LEU A 205 -4.09 4.07 5.69
CA LEU A 205 -3.45 3.93 7.01
C LEU A 205 -1.94 4.19 6.96
N ASN A 206 -1.26 3.74 5.91
CA ASN A 206 0.15 4.02 5.70
C ASN A 206 0.39 5.53 5.54
N LEU A 207 -0.42 6.18 4.72
CA LEU A 207 -0.33 7.63 4.55
C LEU A 207 -0.62 8.38 5.87
N ALA A 208 -1.65 7.94 6.61
CA ALA A 208 -2.02 8.51 7.90
C ALA A 208 -0.91 8.38 8.96
N SER A 209 -0.04 7.36 8.86
CA SER A 209 1.11 7.21 9.77
C SER A 209 2.10 8.37 9.72
N ARG A 210 2.07 9.17 8.65
CA ARG A 210 2.92 10.37 8.46
C ARG A 210 2.34 11.62 9.11
N LEU A 211 1.10 11.58 9.57
CA LEU A 211 0.44 12.71 10.20
C LEU A 211 0.85 12.85 11.66
N LYS A 212 0.99 14.09 12.12
CA LYS A 212 1.18 14.43 13.54
C LYS A 212 0.00 13.92 14.39
N ASP A 213 -1.22 14.03 13.86
CA ASP A 213 -2.44 13.46 14.42
C ASP A 213 -3.24 12.76 13.34
N ALA A 214 -3.47 11.48 13.52
CA ALA A 214 -4.17 10.62 12.59
C ALA A 214 -5.56 10.16 13.12
N ALA A 215 -6.03 10.72 14.24
CA ALA A 215 -7.26 10.26 14.88
C ALA A 215 -8.48 10.34 13.96
N TYR A 216 -8.63 11.45 13.23
CA TYR A 216 -9.69 11.63 12.24
C TYR A 216 -9.69 10.52 11.18
N VAL A 217 -8.52 10.27 10.55
CA VAL A 217 -8.39 9.28 9.49
C VAL A 217 -8.68 7.87 10.00
N LYS A 218 -8.12 7.51 11.16
CA LYS A 218 -8.37 6.20 11.79
C LYS A 218 -9.85 5.99 12.13
N ASN A 219 -10.53 7.03 12.59
CA ASN A 219 -11.97 6.94 12.86
C ASN A 219 -12.79 6.81 11.57
N ALA A 220 -12.43 7.55 10.52
CA ALA A 220 -13.07 7.42 9.22
C ALA A 220 -12.87 6.01 8.62
N VAL A 221 -11.67 5.44 8.72
CA VAL A 221 -11.41 4.04 8.30
C VAL A 221 -12.34 3.07 9.01
N LYS A 222 -12.47 3.17 10.34
CA LYS A 222 -13.41 2.30 11.10
C LYS A 222 -14.86 2.44 10.66
N GLN A 223 -15.28 3.64 10.26
CA GLN A 223 -16.64 3.85 9.74
C GLN A 223 -16.82 3.19 8.38
N ILE A 224 -15.84 3.35 7.46
CA ILE A 224 -15.87 2.74 6.14
C ILE A 224 -15.89 1.20 6.25
N GLU A 225 -15.18 0.61 7.20
CA GLU A 225 -15.17 -0.85 7.44
C GLU A 225 -16.58 -1.41 7.79
N THR A 226 -17.50 -0.58 8.23
CA THR A 226 -18.89 -1.02 8.51
C THR A 226 -19.77 -1.07 7.25
N GLU A 227 -19.33 -0.48 6.14
CA GLU A 227 -20.04 -0.52 4.86
C GLU A 227 -19.99 -1.94 4.28
N LYS A 228 -21.11 -2.40 3.72
CA LYS A 228 -21.24 -3.77 3.19
C LYS A 228 -20.91 -3.84 1.70
N ASP A 229 -21.10 -2.75 0.99
CA ASP A 229 -20.82 -2.68 -0.43
C ASP A 229 -19.35 -2.35 -0.67
N ILE A 230 -18.63 -3.27 -1.29
CA ILE A 230 -17.19 -3.16 -1.53
C ILE A 230 -16.86 -1.98 -2.45
N ASP A 231 -17.67 -1.70 -3.46
CA ASP A 231 -17.44 -0.58 -4.37
C ASP A 231 -17.58 0.76 -3.64
N THR A 232 -18.53 0.84 -2.72
CA THR A 232 -18.69 1.99 -1.82
C THR A 232 -17.51 2.09 -0.86
N GLN A 233 -17.05 0.99 -0.26
CA GLN A 233 -15.85 1.01 0.59
C GLN A 233 -14.63 1.55 -0.17
N ILE A 234 -14.36 1.02 -1.35
CA ILE A 234 -13.24 1.46 -2.19
C ILE A 234 -13.35 2.96 -2.49
N ARG A 235 -14.52 3.41 -2.91
CA ARG A 235 -14.78 4.84 -3.20
C ARG A 235 -14.48 5.72 -2.00
N GLU A 236 -14.98 5.36 -0.83
CA GLU A 236 -14.79 6.16 0.38
C GLU A 236 -13.33 6.12 0.87
N TYR A 237 -12.61 5.00 0.74
CA TYR A 237 -11.17 4.96 1.00
C TYR A 237 -10.38 5.85 0.05
N LEU A 238 -10.71 5.86 -1.24
CA LEU A 238 -10.01 6.70 -2.21
C LEU A 238 -10.26 8.20 -1.96
N LYS A 239 -11.47 8.60 -1.59
CA LYS A 239 -11.78 9.97 -1.13
C LYS A 239 -11.00 10.32 0.14
N LEU A 240 -10.95 9.40 1.10
CA LEU A 240 -10.18 9.59 2.33
C LEU A 240 -8.68 9.65 2.05
N TYR A 241 -8.18 8.89 1.07
CA TYR A 241 -6.80 8.98 0.59
C TYR A 241 -6.48 10.38 0.07
N GLU A 242 -7.27 10.93 -0.86
CA GLU A 242 -7.07 12.29 -1.38
C GLU A 242 -7.02 13.32 -0.26
N LYS A 243 -7.98 13.23 0.66
CA LYS A 243 -8.04 14.15 1.80
C LYS A 243 -6.84 14.00 2.73
N THR A 244 -6.42 12.77 3.01
CA THR A 244 -5.25 12.49 3.84
C THR A 244 -3.97 12.99 3.17
N GLN A 245 -3.83 12.79 1.86
CA GLN A 245 -2.70 13.30 1.07
C GLN A 245 -2.64 14.84 1.13
N ARG A 246 -3.79 15.50 1.01
CA ARG A 246 -3.89 16.96 1.15
C ARG A 246 -3.43 17.43 2.54
N ILE A 247 -3.84 16.73 3.60
CA ILE A 247 -3.40 17.03 4.98
C ILE A 247 -1.89 16.81 5.13
N CYS A 248 -1.35 15.73 4.60
CA CYS A 248 0.10 15.45 4.64
C CYS A 248 0.91 16.55 3.95
N ASN A 249 0.46 16.99 2.76
CA ASN A 249 1.12 18.06 2.02
C ASN A 249 1.08 19.37 2.81
N LEU A 250 -0.07 19.73 3.34
CA LEU A 250 -0.22 20.94 4.16
C LEU A 250 0.62 20.87 5.44
N GLN A 251 0.66 19.74 6.13
CA GLN A 251 1.54 19.54 7.29
C GLN A 251 3.00 19.80 6.92
N SER A 252 3.45 19.25 5.78
CA SER A 252 4.81 19.47 5.29
C SER A 252 5.06 20.95 4.99
N ASP A 253 4.19 21.61 4.23
CA ASP A 253 4.35 23.01 3.81
C ASP A 253 4.29 23.97 4.98
N LEU A 254 3.40 23.71 5.94
CA LEU A 254 3.27 24.49 7.17
C LEU A 254 4.51 24.34 8.09
N SER A 255 5.22 23.21 8.04
CA SER A 255 6.46 23.03 8.81
C SER A 255 7.57 24.02 8.39
N TRP A 256 7.49 24.54 7.17
CA TRP A 256 8.37 25.55 6.60
C TRP A 256 7.81 26.98 6.71
N LEU A 257 6.71 27.18 7.44
CA LEU A 257 6.09 28.48 7.63
C LEU A 257 6.73 29.21 8.83
N ASN A 258 7.77 29.99 8.56
CA ASN A 258 8.45 30.80 9.57
C ASN A 258 8.10 32.28 9.39
N MET A 259 7.19 32.79 10.22
CA MET A 259 6.72 34.19 10.13
C MET A 259 7.81 35.22 10.40
N GLU A 260 8.76 34.93 11.28
CA GLU A 260 9.87 35.84 11.53
C GLU A 260 10.74 36.01 10.28
N ALA A 261 11.11 34.88 9.64
CA ALA A 261 11.87 34.91 8.39
C ALA A 261 11.12 35.63 7.27
N ILE A 262 9.81 35.43 7.16
CA ILE A 262 8.96 36.11 6.13
C ILE A 262 8.93 37.62 6.38
N ARG A 263 8.77 38.08 7.64
CA ARG A 263 8.81 39.50 7.98
C ARG A 263 10.16 40.12 7.68
N LEU A 264 11.25 39.43 8.01
CA LEU A 264 12.59 39.91 7.69
C LEU A 264 12.78 40.04 6.18
N ALA A 265 12.42 39.01 5.43
CA ALA A 265 12.48 39.04 3.96
C ALA A 265 11.64 40.18 3.37
N PHE A 266 10.42 40.37 3.85
CA PHE A 266 9.53 41.47 3.43
C PHE A 266 10.15 42.86 3.74
N ASN A 267 10.70 43.05 4.92
CA ASN A 267 11.36 44.30 5.31
C ASN A 267 12.62 44.58 4.49
N ASP A 268 13.36 43.56 4.09
CA ASP A 268 14.50 43.73 3.20
C ASP A 268 14.06 44.05 1.78
N MET A 269 12.99 43.42 1.28
CA MET A 269 12.44 43.73 -0.04
C MET A 269 11.92 45.18 -0.13
N LYS A 270 11.41 45.76 0.96
CA LYS A 270 11.02 47.20 0.98
C LYS A 270 12.14 48.14 0.59
N LYS A 271 13.40 47.73 0.77
CA LYS A 271 14.58 48.53 0.43
C LYS A 271 14.98 48.41 -1.04
N LEU A 272 14.36 47.47 -1.76
CA LEU A 272 14.69 47.19 -3.16
C LEU A 272 13.89 48.09 -4.12
N LYS A 273 14.60 48.56 -5.14
CA LYS A 273 13.94 49.28 -6.25
C LYS A 273 13.07 48.33 -7.03
N GLY A 274 11.80 48.74 -7.23
CA GLY A 274 10.81 47.91 -7.95
C GLY A 274 9.90 47.06 -7.06
N PHE A 275 10.15 46.99 -5.75
CA PHE A 275 9.22 46.34 -4.83
C PHE A 275 8.09 47.27 -4.40
N ASP A 276 6.83 46.86 -4.63
CA ASP A 276 5.64 47.60 -4.20
C ASP A 276 5.12 47.04 -2.86
N ALA A 277 5.60 47.64 -1.77
CA ALA A 277 5.20 47.25 -0.43
C ALA A 277 3.70 47.46 -0.16
N THR A 278 3.06 48.43 -0.79
CA THR A 278 1.60 48.73 -0.61
C THR A 278 0.73 47.60 -1.17
N LYS A 279 1.17 47.01 -2.26
CA LYS A 279 0.51 45.85 -2.87
C LYS A 279 0.56 44.60 -2.00
N TYR A 280 1.68 44.34 -1.34
CA TYR A 280 1.91 43.08 -0.63
C TYR A 280 1.72 43.15 0.90
N GLN A 281 1.61 44.37 1.50
CA GLN A 281 1.35 44.49 2.93
C GLN A 281 0.02 43.84 3.37
N PRO A 282 -1.10 43.98 2.64
CA PRO A 282 -2.35 43.29 3.01
C PRO A 282 -2.23 41.77 3.00
N VAL A 283 -1.41 41.21 2.09
CA VAL A 283 -1.17 39.77 2.00
C VAL A 283 -0.37 39.28 3.23
N LEU A 284 0.62 40.06 3.67
CA LEU A 284 1.38 39.77 4.88
C LEU A 284 0.49 39.84 6.13
N ASP A 285 -0.35 40.87 6.24
CA ASP A 285 -1.26 41.05 7.38
C ASP A 285 -2.27 39.89 7.47
N GLU A 286 -2.78 39.42 6.33
CA GLU A 286 -3.68 38.28 6.26
C GLU A 286 -2.95 37.00 6.69
N LEU A 287 -1.73 36.75 6.19
CA LEU A 287 -0.92 35.62 6.58
C LEU A 287 -0.65 35.57 8.08
N GLU A 288 -0.35 36.73 8.69
CA GLU A 288 -0.18 36.85 10.13
C GLU A 288 -1.43 36.47 10.93
N GLN A 289 -2.60 36.90 10.46
CA GLN A 289 -3.87 36.51 11.07
C GLN A 289 -4.13 35.01 10.95
N GLN A 290 -3.84 34.42 9.81
CA GLN A 290 -3.98 32.97 9.56
C GLN A 290 -3.09 32.16 10.50
N VAL A 291 -1.81 32.55 10.66
CA VAL A 291 -0.87 31.88 11.56
C VAL A 291 -1.31 32.07 13.03
N LYS A 292 -1.79 33.24 13.41
CA LYS A 292 -2.31 33.49 14.76
C LYS A 292 -3.53 32.62 15.09
N LYS A 293 -4.39 32.37 14.12
CA LYS A 293 -5.54 31.48 14.27
C LYS A 293 -5.14 30.03 14.46
N GLY A 294 -3.98 29.62 13.93
CA GLY A 294 -3.50 28.25 13.94
C GLY A 294 -4.11 27.38 12.86
N PHE A 295 -3.57 26.16 12.72
CA PHE A 295 -3.92 25.23 11.66
C PHE A 295 -4.31 23.83 12.16
N ASP A 296 -4.47 23.62 13.47
CA ASP A 296 -4.74 22.30 14.04
C ASP A 296 -6.02 21.64 13.50
N GLY A 297 -6.98 22.43 13.04
CA GLY A 297 -8.19 21.93 12.39
C GLY A 297 -7.96 21.07 11.16
N ILE A 298 -6.78 21.18 10.49
CA ILE A 298 -6.47 20.31 9.33
C ILE A 298 -6.47 18.83 9.70
N TYR A 299 -6.02 18.49 10.92
CA TYR A 299 -5.96 17.10 11.39
C TYR A 299 -7.33 16.50 11.70
N ASN A 300 -8.34 17.33 11.84
CA ASN A 300 -9.74 16.91 11.98
C ASN A 300 -10.48 16.79 10.64
N GLY A 301 -9.77 17.05 9.54
CA GLY A 301 -10.38 17.08 8.20
C GLY A 301 -11.38 18.22 8.02
N ASP A 302 -11.26 19.30 8.80
CA ASP A 302 -12.10 20.50 8.66
C ASP A 302 -11.76 21.22 7.35
N GLU A 303 -12.72 21.28 6.45
CA GLU A 303 -12.53 21.88 5.12
C GLU A 303 -12.17 23.37 5.18
N ALA A 304 -12.74 24.11 6.12
CA ALA A 304 -12.41 25.51 6.30
C ALA A 304 -10.96 25.69 6.81
N ALA A 305 -10.49 24.78 7.66
CA ALA A 305 -9.09 24.77 8.12
C ALA A 305 -8.12 24.39 7.00
N LEU A 306 -8.49 23.43 6.14
CA LEU A 306 -7.69 23.02 4.98
C LEU A 306 -7.54 24.20 4.00
N VAL A 307 -8.64 24.82 3.61
CA VAL A 307 -8.64 26.01 2.72
C VAL A 307 -7.85 27.17 3.34
N ASN A 308 -7.98 27.41 4.65
CA ASN A 308 -7.22 28.45 5.33
C ASN A 308 -5.70 28.17 5.30
N ALA A 309 -5.29 26.91 5.49
CA ALA A 309 -3.91 26.51 5.42
C ALA A 309 -3.33 26.65 4.00
N GLU A 310 -4.07 26.23 2.98
CA GLU A 310 -3.70 26.41 1.57
C GLU A 310 -3.50 27.88 1.23
N LYS A 311 -4.43 28.72 1.68
CA LYS A 311 -4.32 30.16 1.47
C LYS A 311 -3.12 30.78 2.18
N ALA A 312 -2.78 30.30 3.39
CA ALA A 312 -1.59 30.75 4.08
C ALA A 312 -0.30 30.39 3.33
N ILE A 313 -0.22 29.18 2.78
CA ILE A 313 0.92 28.76 1.96
C ILE A 313 1.00 29.57 0.65
N ALA A 314 -0.15 29.83 0.01
CA ALA A 314 -0.21 30.68 -1.18
C ALA A 314 0.23 32.13 -0.85
N ASN A 315 -0.22 32.69 0.26
CA ASN A 315 0.17 34.03 0.72
C ASN A 315 1.68 34.11 1.01
N LYS A 316 2.25 33.12 1.70
CA LYS A 316 3.70 32.97 1.88
C LYS A 316 4.44 33.00 0.53
N ARG A 317 3.99 32.19 -0.43
CA ARG A 317 4.57 32.11 -1.76
C ARG A 317 4.49 33.46 -2.49
N THR A 318 3.33 34.08 -2.48
CA THR A 318 3.10 35.40 -3.09
C THR A 318 4.05 36.46 -2.55
N ILE A 319 4.27 36.52 -1.23
CA ILE A 319 5.19 37.47 -0.62
C ILE A 319 6.63 37.17 -1.03
N LEU A 320 7.08 35.92 -0.90
CA LEU A 320 8.49 35.58 -1.15
C LEU A 320 8.87 35.70 -2.64
N LEU A 321 7.94 35.37 -3.54
CA LEU A 321 8.14 35.49 -4.98
C LEU A 321 7.96 36.93 -5.51
N ALA A 322 7.53 37.86 -4.66
CA ALA A 322 7.48 39.29 -5.01
C ALA A 322 8.85 39.96 -5.05
N ASN A 323 9.91 39.25 -4.72
CA ASN A 323 11.28 39.75 -4.76
C ASN A 323 11.65 40.18 -6.21
N PRO A 324 11.99 41.46 -6.44
CA PRO A 324 12.36 41.94 -7.79
C PRO A 324 13.57 41.24 -8.41
N PHE A 325 14.42 40.63 -7.60
CA PHE A 325 15.55 39.82 -8.13
C PHE A 325 15.09 38.52 -8.80
N LEU A 326 13.84 38.10 -8.60
CA LEU A 326 13.25 36.94 -9.27
C LEU A 326 12.54 37.30 -10.58
N ASP A 327 12.60 38.56 -11.03
CA ASP A 327 12.04 38.99 -12.32
C ASP A 327 12.85 38.53 -13.55
N GLY A 328 13.97 37.84 -13.33
CA GLY A 328 14.72 37.18 -14.39
C GLY A 328 13.99 35.92 -14.89
N ASP A 329 14.04 35.69 -16.21
CA ASP A 329 13.35 34.55 -16.83
C ASP A 329 13.91 33.19 -16.41
N LYS A 330 15.13 33.16 -15.83
CA LYS A 330 15.88 31.93 -15.59
C LYS A 330 16.77 32.01 -14.36
N VAL A 331 16.77 30.95 -13.55
CA VAL A 331 17.71 30.78 -12.44
C VAL A 331 18.47 29.46 -12.61
N LEU A 332 19.78 29.49 -12.45
CA LEU A 332 20.55 28.27 -12.34
C LEU A 332 20.47 27.72 -10.93
N ALA A 333 20.07 26.46 -10.81
CA ALA A 333 19.99 25.75 -9.56
C ALA A 333 20.79 24.44 -9.62
N ALA A 334 21.41 24.07 -8.51
CA ALA A 334 21.99 22.74 -8.37
C ALA A 334 20.90 21.77 -7.90
N ARG A 335 20.66 20.73 -8.70
CA ARG A 335 19.76 19.62 -8.34
C ARG A 335 20.59 18.44 -7.86
N PHE A 336 20.32 18.00 -6.65
CA PHE A 336 20.98 16.84 -6.07
C PHE A 336 19.98 15.69 -5.93
N LYS A 337 20.38 14.50 -6.35
CA LYS A 337 19.62 13.28 -6.11
C LYS A 337 20.13 12.62 -4.83
N LEU A 338 19.28 12.50 -3.83
CA LEU A 338 19.61 11.80 -2.59
C LEU A 338 19.76 10.31 -2.85
N GLY A 339 20.89 9.72 -2.42
CA GLY A 339 21.08 8.26 -2.51
C GLY A 339 20.17 7.49 -1.55
N VAL A 340 20.07 6.18 -1.78
CA VAL A 340 19.13 5.27 -1.08
C VAL A 340 19.35 5.19 0.44
N ASN A 341 20.52 5.60 0.96
CA ASN A 341 20.86 5.65 2.39
C ASN A 341 20.86 7.07 2.94
N ALA A 342 19.70 7.65 3.11
CA ALA A 342 19.50 9.04 3.49
C ALA A 342 20.28 9.51 4.73
N HIS A 343 20.46 8.69 5.76
CA HIS A 343 21.16 9.15 6.96
C HIS A 343 22.69 9.25 6.81
N LYS A 344 23.26 8.64 5.78
CA LYS A 344 24.69 8.79 5.47
C LYS A 344 24.97 9.85 4.41
N ALA A 345 23.91 10.24 3.69
CA ALA A 345 23.98 11.18 2.59
C ALA A 345 23.71 12.63 2.98
N MET A 346 23.00 12.86 4.08
CA MET A 346 22.49 14.21 4.41
C MET A 346 23.56 15.28 4.60
N ALA A 347 24.70 14.96 5.16
CA ALA A 347 25.73 15.95 5.44
C ALA A 347 26.44 16.49 4.18
N PRO A 348 26.81 15.64 3.18
CA PRO A 348 27.42 16.12 1.92
C PRO A 348 26.40 16.79 1.00
N ASP A 349 25.18 16.25 0.93
CA ASP A 349 24.19 16.69 -0.04
C ASP A 349 23.61 18.07 0.25
N LEU A 350 23.69 18.52 1.50
CA LEU A 350 23.22 19.85 1.91
C LEU A 350 24.32 20.93 1.85
N GLY A 351 25.49 20.59 1.34
CA GLY A 351 26.62 21.54 1.30
C GLY A 351 27.10 21.94 2.69
N THR A 352 26.69 21.21 3.75
CA THR A 352 27.22 21.40 5.09
C THR A 352 28.68 20.98 5.10
N GLN A 353 29.56 21.87 5.52
CA GLN A 353 30.94 21.51 5.78
C GLN A 353 30.97 20.52 6.95
N GLY A 354 30.81 19.23 6.63
CA GLY A 354 31.20 18.17 7.52
C GLY A 354 32.71 18.24 7.76
N ASN A 355 33.18 17.58 8.82
CA ASN A 355 34.61 17.38 8.93
C ASN A 355 35.11 16.66 7.66
N ASN A 356 36.32 16.94 7.21
CA ASN A 356 36.90 16.41 5.97
C ASN A 356 36.80 14.87 5.80
N TRP A 357 36.52 14.16 6.86
CA TRP A 357 36.35 12.69 6.89
C TRP A 357 34.96 12.25 6.40
N SER A 358 33.90 12.88 6.84
CA SER A 358 32.55 12.49 6.46
C SER A 358 32.23 12.80 4.99
N ASN A 359 32.75 13.89 4.46
CA ASN A 359 32.51 14.31 3.08
C ASN A 359 33.18 13.41 2.05
N GLN A 360 34.42 12.97 2.30
CA GLN A 360 35.12 12.11 1.35
C GLN A 360 34.58 10.67 1.31
N GLU A 361 34.13 10.11 2.43
CA GLU A 361 33.55 8.77 2.45
C GLU A 361 32.14 8.72 1.86
N SER A 362 31.34 9.75 2.10
CA SER A 362 29.96 9.78 1.63
C SER A 362 29.89 9.97 0.11
N ALA A 363 30.71 10.85 -0.46
CA ALA A 363 30.76 11.05 -1.90
C ALA A 363 31.26 9.80 -2.68
N ARG A 364 32.17 9.03 -2.09
CA ARG A 364 32.72 7.81 -2.72
C ARG A 364 31.79 6.61 -2.65
N ARG A 365 30.99 6.49 -1.58
CA ARG A 365 30.15 5.30 -1.34
C ARG A 365 28.78 5.35 -1.98
N MET A 366 28.29 6.53 -2.31
CA MET A 366 26.88 6.73 -2.64
C MET A 366 26.63 7.14 -4.09
N GLY A 367 27.66 7.52 -4.82
CA GLY A 367 27.50 8.13 -6.13
C GLY A 367 26.76 9.48 -6.02
N PHE A 368 27.32 10.50 -6.60
CA PHE A 368 26.71 11.82 -6.72
C PHE A 368 26.04 11.92 -8.08
N ASP A 369 24.73 12.13 -8.09
CA ASP A 369 24.01 12.54 -9.28
C ASP A 369 23.57 13.98 -9.05
N ALA A 370 24.42 14.92 -9.46
CA ALA A 370 24.18 16.34 -9.33
C ALA A 370 24.18 17.00 -10.70
N ASP A 371 23.10 17.71 -11.00
CA ASP A 371 22.95 18.49 -12.22
C ASP A 371 22.88 19.98 -11.90
N ILE A 372 23.42 20.79 -12.79
CA ILE A 372 23.05 22.20 -12.85
C ILE A 372 21.84 22.31 -13.75
N VAL A 373 20.73 22.72 -13.23
CA VAL A 373 19.47 22.85 -13.95
C VAL A 373 19.09 24.31 -14.08
N GLU A 374 18.55 24.67 -15.23
CA GLU A 374 17.92 25.96 -15.45
C GLU A 374 16.47 25.85 -15.00
N LEU A 375 16.06 26.67 -14.05
CA LEU A 375 14.67 26.83 -13.64
C LEU A 375 14.09 28.05 -14.34
N SER A 376 13.08 27.84 -15.17
CA SER A 376 12.24 28.87 -15.76
C SER A 376 10.89 28.92 -15.04
N ASN A 377 10.15 30.01 -15.23
CA ASN A 377 8.82 30.21 -14.63
C ASN A 377 8.80 30.02 -13.09
N LEU A 378 9.69 30.71 -12.38
CA LEU A 378 9.83 30.60 -10.92
C LEU A 378 8.55 31.02 -10.18
N ARG A 379 7.71 31.83 -10.77
CA ARG A 379 6.45 32.29 -10.17
C ARG A 379 5.32 31.28 -10.34
N GLY A 380 5.45 30.36 -11.30
CA GLY A 380 4.51 29.23 -11.48
C GLY A 380 3.10 29.70 -11.80
N GLU A 381 2.96 30.53 -12.80
CA GLU A 381 1.67 31.01 -13.32
C GLU A 381 1.24 30.13 -14.52
N ASP A 382 1.25 28.80 -14.36
CA ASP A 382 0.69 27.88 -15.37
C ASP A 382 -0.14 26.82 -14.68
#